data_de7ceae8a7c76317fe3784810e42615f
#
_entry.id   de7ceae8a7c76317fe3784810e42615f
#
_cell.length_a   1.000
_cell.length_b   1.000
_cell.length_c   1.000
_cell.angle_alpha   90.00
_cell.angle_beta   90.00
_cell.angle_gamma   90.00
#
_symmetry.space_group_name_H-M   'P 1'
#
loop_
_entity.id
_entity.type
_entity.pdbx_description
1 polymer ?
#
loop_
_entity_poly.entity_id
_entity_poly.type
_entity_poly.pdbx_seq_one_letter_code
_entity_poly.pdbx_strand_id
1 'polypeptide(L)'
;MKGVVLLGGTGSRLLPLTKVVNKHLLPIGRRVMGDYPVDKLISAGIRDILIVTGTEHVGSVIAYFGSGRDRGCEFTYKVQDRAGGIAEALGLARGFAAGEKVCVILGDNLFEDDLLLHVEDFQQQALGARVLLKRVPDPGRFGVAEILYGRIIGIEEKPAQPKSD
;
A
#
# COMPACT_ATOMS: atom_id res chain seq x y z
N MET A 1 15.45 5.41 0.23
CA MET A 1 13.99 5.28 0.49
C MET A 1 13.60 3.81 0.37
N LYS A 2 12.74 3.33 1.23
CA LYS A 2 12.26 1.95 1.25
C LYS A 2 10.79 1.85 0.86
N GLY A 3 10.38 0.72 0.31
CA GLY A 3 8.99 0.46 -0.06
C GLY A 3 8.27 -0.36 1.01
N VAL A 4 6.97 -0.13 1.17
CA VAL A 4 6.10 -0.96 2.01
C VAL A 4 4.83 -1.28 1.24
N VAL A 5 4.55 -2.57 1.06
CA VAL A 5 3.31 -3.03 0.44
C VAL A 5 2.47 -3.75 1.48
N LEU A 6 1.24 -3.29 1.67
CA LEU A 6 0.32 -3.86 2.65
C LEU A 6 -0.61 -4.88 1.97
N LEU A 7 -0.31 -6.17 2.14
CA LEU A 7 -1.09 -7.30 1.63
C LEU A 7 -1.97 -7.95 2.71
N GLY A 8 -2.30 -7.20 3.74
CA GLY A 8 -3.18 -7.64 4.83
C GLY A 8 -4.67 -7.46 4.52
N GLY A 9 -5.50 -7.90 5.49
CA GLY A 9 -6.95 -7.80 5.41
C GLY A 9 -7.62 -9.11 5.01
N THR A 10 -8.83 -9.35 5.51
CA THR A 10 -9.57 -10.61 5.37
C THR A 10 -10.22 -10.82 4.01
N GLY A 11 -10.30 -9.78 3.17
CA GLY A 11 -10.94 -9.87 1.85
C GLY A 11 -12.43 -10.28 1.88
N SER A 12 -13.15 -9.98 2.95
CA SER A 12 -14.53 -10.43 3.19
C SER A 12 -15.51 -10.11 2.07
N ARG A 13 -15.29 -9.03 1.33
CA ARG A 13 -16.11 -8.62 0.16
C ARG A 13 -15.95 -9.57 -1.04
N LEU A 14 -14.90 -10.37 -1.07
CA LEU A 14 -14.57 -11.32 -2.15
C LEU A 14 -14.83 -12.78 -1.75
N LEU A 15 -15.58 -13.00 -0.67
CA LEU A 15 -16.03 -14.36 -0.31
C LEU A 15 -16.91 -14.94 -1.41
N PRO A 16 -16.80 -16.28 -1.68
CA PRO A 16 -16.03 -17.28 -0.93
C PRO A 16 -14.55 -17.43 -1.36
N LEU A 17 -14.07 -16.72 -2.39
CA LEU A 17 -12.73 -16.87 -2.94
C LEU A 17 -11.62 -16.70 -1.88
N THR A 18 -11.81 -15.71 -1.01
CA THR A 18 -10.83 -15.38 0.03
C THR A 18 -10.83 -16.31 1.26
N LYS A 19 -11.66 -17.37 1.26
CA LYS A 19 -11.54 -18.46 2.24
C LYS A 19 -10.29 -19.31 2.03
N VAL A 20 -9.80 -19.38 0.81
CA VAL A 20 -8.75 -20.34 0.42
C VAL A 20 -7.52 -19.66 -0.17
N VAL A 21 -7.60 -18.35 -0.47
CA VAL A 21 -6.50 -17.59 -1.05
C VAL A 21 -6.47 -16.15 -0.53
N ASN A 22 -5.27 -15.60 -0.34
CA ASN A 22 -5.13 -14.17 -0.05
C ASN A 22 -5.69 -13.34 -1.21
N LYS A 23 -6.48 -12.29 -0.91
CA LYS A 23 -7.11 -11.46 -1.97
C LYS A 23 -6.10 -10.87 -2.96
N HIS A 24 -4.89 -10.55 -2.50
CA HIS A 24 -3.85 -9.95 -3.32
C HIS A 24 -3.16 -10.96 -4.26
N LEU A 25 -3.43 -12.27 -4.07
CA LEU A 25 -3.03 -13.34 -5.00
C LEU A 25 -4.15 -13.68 -6.00
N LEU A 26 -5.31 -13.04 -5.92
CA LEU A 26 -6.34 -13.19 -6.94
C LEU A 26 -5.90 -12.53 -8.26
N PRO A 27 -6.18 -13.18 -9.40
CA PRO A 27 -5.78 -12.65 -10.69
C PRO A 27 -6.59 -11.42 -11.08
N ILE A 28 -5.91 -10.41 -11.61
CA ILE A 28 -6.48 -9.27 -12.31
C ILE A 28 -5.85 -9.24 -13.69
N GLY A 29 -6.61 -9.62 -14.70
CA GLY A 29 -6.08 -9.86 -16.03
C GLY A 29 -5.12 -11.05 -16.04
N ARG A 30 -3.86 -10.81 -16.42
CA ARG A 30 -2.81 -11.85 -16.53
C ARG A 30 -1.89 -11.93 -15.31
N ARG A 31 -2.12 -11.14 -14.28
CA ARG A 31 -1.24 -10.98 -13.12
C ARG A 31 -2.06 -11.01 -11.84
N VAL A 32 -1.43 -11.28 -10.70
CA VAL A 32 -2.13 -11.17 -9.43
C VAL A 32 -2.20 -9.72 -8.97
N MET A 33 -3.21 -9.41 -8.18
CA MET A 33 -3.46 -8.05 -7.67
C MET A 33 -2.22 -7.41 -7.03
N GLY A 34 -1.51 -8.14 -6.20
CA GLY A 34 -0.34 -7.64 -5.48
C GLY A 34 0.89 -7.31 -6.34
N ASP A 35 0.93 -7.79 -7.61
CA ASP A 35 2.02 -7.42 -8.52
C ASP A 35 2.00 -5.93 -8.87
N TYR A 36 0.82 -5.36 -9.03
CA TYR A 36 0.67 -3.96 -9.46
C TYR A 36 1.34 -2.96 -8.51
N PRO A 37 1.05 -2.97 -7.20
CA PRO A 37 1.72 -2.06 -6.26
C PRO A 37 3.22 -2.35 -6.12
N VAL A 38 3.64 -3.62 -6.19
CA VAL A 38 5.07 -3.98 -6.15
C VAL A 38 5.80 -3.39 -7.35
N ASP A 39 5.27 -3.54 -8.56
CA ASP A 39 5.90 -2.98 -9.75
C ASP A 39 5.93 -1.45 -9.75
N LYS A 40 4.91 -0.80 -9.18
CA LYS A 40 4.92 0.67 -9.01
C LYS A 40 6.10 1.13 -8.15
N LEU A 41 6.40 0.41 -7.06
CA LEU A 41 7.58 0.70 -6.25
C LEU A 41 8.88 0.45 -7.03
N ILE A 42 8.96 -0.68 -7.72
CA ILE A 42 10.15 -1.04 -8.51
C ILE A 42 10.37 -0.03 -9.65
N SER A 43 9.33 0.39 -10.37
CA SER A 43 9.40 1.40 -11.43
C SER A 43 9.82 2.77 -10.90
N ALA A 44 9.46 3.11 -9.67
CA ALA A 44 9.91 4.32 -8.98
C ALA A 44 11.34 4.21 -8.40
N GLY A 45 12.10 3.17 -8.75
CA GLY A 45 13.49 2.99 -8.31
C GLY A 45 13.66 2.41 -6.91
N ILE A 46 12.59 2.02 -6.24
CA ILE A 46 12.64 1.43 -4.89
C ILE A 46 12.91 -0.07 -4.99
N ARG A 47 13.98 -0.53 -4.34
CA ARG A 47 14.46 -1.91 -4.44
C ARG A 47 14.38 -2.71 -3.14
N ASP A 48 14.38 -2.04 -2.00
CA ASP A 48 14.24 -2.64 -0.67
C ASP A 48 12.77 -2.49 -0.24
N ILE A 49 12.02 -3.59 -0.26
CA ILE A 49 10.56 -3.59 -0.13
C ILE A 49 10.12 -4.53 0.98
N LEU A 50 9.38 -3.99 1.95
CA LEU A 50 8.70 -4.77 2.97
C LEU A 50 7.29 -5.15 2.50
N ILE A 51 7.00 -6.43 2.52
CA ILE A 51 5.65 -6.98 2.34
C ILE A 51 5.06 -7.27 3.72
N VAL A 52 3.98 -6.58 4.07
CA VAL A 52 3.21 -6.86 5.30
C VAL A 52 1.97 -7.65 4.92
N THR A 53 1.82 -8.85 5.46
CA THR A 53 0.66 -9.73 5.22
C THR A 53 0.01 -10.15 6.53
N GLY A 54 -1.23 -10.65 6.48
CA GLY A 54 -1.85 -11.28 7.64
C GLY A 54 -1.34 -12.69 7.90
N THR A 55 -1.74 -13.30 9.00
CA THR A 55 -1.41 -14.69 9.37
C THR A 55 -1.99 -15.70 8.40
N GLU A 56 -3.22 -15.41 7.89
CA GLU A 56 -3.86 -16.26 6.90
C GLU A 56 -3.09 -16.16 5.58
N HIS A 57 -2.81 -17.32 4.97
CA HIS A 57 -2.16 -17.42 3.66
C HIS A 57 -0.74 -16.83 3.54
N VAL A 58 -0.05 -16.53 4.65
CA VAL A 58 1.32 -15.97 4.63
C VAL A 58 2.27 -16.85 3.81
N GLY A 59 2.18 -18.17 3.93
CA GLY A 59 3.01 -19.10 3.15
C GLY A 59 2.80 -18.95 1.64
N SER A 60 1.57 -18.75 1.18
CA SER A 60 1.25 -18.54 -0.23
C SER A 60 1.79 -17.20 -0.75
N VAL A 61 1.75 -16.15 0.07
CA VAL A 61 2.32 -14.85 -0.28
C VAL A 61 3.84 -14.96 -0.45
N ILE A 62 4.53 -15.59 0.50
CA ILE A 62 5.98 -15.80 0.44
C ILE A 62 6.35 -16.68 -0.76
N ALA A 63 5.62 -17.76 -1.00
CA ALA A 63 5.86 -18.66 -2.12
C ALA A 63 5.71 -17.95 -3.48
N TYR A 64 4.76 -17.01 -3.59
CA TYR A 64 4.52 -16.28 -4.83
C TYR A 64 5.58 -15.20 -5.08
N PHE A 65 5.87 -14.36 -4.09
CA PHE A 65 6.78 -13.21 -4.26
C PHE A 65 8.26 -13.59 -4.13
N GLY A 66 8.57 -14.66 -3.38
CA GLY A 66 9.95 -15.14 -3.18
C GLY A 66 10.84 -14.12 -2.49
N SER A 67 12.10 -14.06 -2.90
CA SER A 67 13.08 -13.09 -2.37
C SER A 67 13.06 -11.73 -3.08
N GLY A 68 12.39 -11.62 -4.22
CA GLY A 68 12.39 -10.43 -5.06
C GLY A 68 13.53 -10.34 -6.06
N ARG A 69 14.53 -11.22 -5.99
CA ARG A 69 15.72 -11.18 -6.87
C ARG A 69 15.38 -11.24 -8.35
N ASP A 70 14.43 -12.08 -8.73
CA ASP A 70 13.95 -12.22 -10.11
C ASP A 70 13.26 -10.95 -10.65
N ARG A 71 12.87 -10.04 -9.74
CA ARG A 71 12.27 -8.74 -10.04
C ARG A 71 13.26 -7.58 -9.88
N GLY A 72 14.54 -7.86 -9.59
CA GLY A 72 15.59 -6.87 -9.36
C GLY A 72 15.40 -6.05 -8.08
N CYS A 73 14.78 -6.63 -7.05
CA CYS A 73 14.57 -6.03 -5.74
C CYS A 73 14.82 -7.05 -4.61
N GLU A 74 14.66 -6.62 -3.38
CA GLU A 74 14.75 -7.48 -2.19
C GLU A 74 13.46 -7.35 -1.38
N PHE A 75 12.84 -8.49 -1.05
CA PHE A 75 11.66 -8.55 -0.21
C PHE A 75 12.00 -8.98 1.21
N THR A 76 11.56 -8.16 2.16
CA THR A 76 11.45 -8.52 3.57
C THR A 76 9.97 -8.77 3.90
N TYR A 77 9.68 -9.64 4.85
CA TYR A 77 8.31 -9.98 5.22
C TYR A 77 8.05 -9.68 6.69
N LYS A 78 6.85 -9.15 6.98
CA LYS A 78 6.29 -9.01 8.32
C LYS A 78 4.86 -9.52 8.34
N VAL A 79 4.49 -10.15 9.45
CA VAL A 79 3.14 -10.66 9.65
C VAL A 79 2.41 -9.75 10.61
N GLN A 80 1.21 -9.33 10.21
CA GLN A 80 0.26 -8.64 11.07
C GLN A 80 -0.66 -9.68 11.71
N ASP A 81 -0.59 -9.84 13.02
CA ASP A 81 -1.28 -10.93 13.75
C ASP A 81 -2.80 -10.77 13.76
N ARG A 82 -3.28 -9.54 13.61
CA ARG A 82 -4.71 -9.22 13.58
C ARG A 82 -4.99 -8.05 12.62
N ALA A 83 -6.21 -7.96 12.13
CA ALA A 83 -6.63 -6.89 11.21
C ALA A 83 -6.86 -5.56 11.96
N GLY A 84 -5.80 -5.00 12.55
CA GLY A 84 -5.81 -3.75 13.32
C GLY A 84 -5.71 -2.47 12.49
N GLY A 85 -5.86 -2.58 11.16
CA GLY A 85 -5.88 -1.46 10.23
C GLY A 85 -4.51 -1.09 9.66
N ILE A 86 -4.51 -0.08 8.79
CA ILE A 86 -3.33 0.38 8.02
C ILE A 86 -2.24 0.91 8.95
N ALA A 87 -2.60 1.67 9.99
CA ALA A 87 -1.64 2.28 10.90
C ALA A 87 -0.86 1.21 11.70
N GLU A 88 -1.52 0.14 12.16
CA GLU A 88 -0.86 -0.98 12.83
C GLU A 88 0.08 -1.70 11.87
N ALA A 89 -0.39 -2.01 10.65
CA ALA A 89 0.44 -2.65 9.63
C ALA A 89 1.68 -1.81 9.28
N LEU A 90 1.51 -0.49 9.14
CA LEU A 90 2.62 0.42 8.90
C LEU A 90 3.58 0.49 10.09
N GLY A 91 3.08 0.37 11.31
CA GLY A 91 3.90 0.31 12.53
C GLY A 91 4.92 -0.83 12.51
N LEU A 92 4.60 -1.96 11.87
CA LEU A 92 5.51 -3.09 11.69
C LEU A 92 6.74 -2.74 10.82
N ALA A 93 6.62 -1.72 9.97
CA ALA A 93 7.70 -1.25 9.12
C ALA A 93 8.77 -0.44 9.88
N ARG A 94 8.54 -0.04 11.13
CA ARG A 94 9.43 0.86 11.88
C ARG A 94 10.88 0.39 11.90
N GLY A 95 11.11 -0.88 12.25
CA GLY A 95 12.46 -1.46 12.28
C GLY A 95 13.09 -1.60 10.88
N PHE A 96 12.27 -1.94 9.88
CA PHE A 96 12.68 -2.03 8.50
C PHE A 96 13.06 -0.65 7.92
N ALA A 97 12.26 0.37 8.19
CA ALA A 97 12.50 1.74 7.74
C ALA A 97 13.82 2.31 8.29
N ALA A 98 14.17 1.98 9.55
CA ALA A 98 15.45 2.37 10.17
C ALA A 98 15.77 3.87 10.04
N GLY A 99 14.74 4.73 10.12
CA GLY A 99 14.89 6.17 9.98
C GLY A 99 14.86 6.70 8.53
N GLU A 100 14.84 5.83 7.54
CA GLU A 100 14.69 6.22 6.15
C GLU A 100 13.24 6.61 5.81
N LYS A 101 13.09 7.41 4.76
CA LYS A 101 11.77 7.67 4.14
C LYS A 101 11.18 6.38 3.58
N VAL A 102 9.87 6.25 3.65
CA VAL A 102 9.14 5.10 3.12
C VAL A 102 8.08 5.55 2.11
N CYS A 103 7.89 4.74 1.08
CA CYS A 103 6.76 4.80 0.18
C CYS A 103 5.83 3.63 0.49
N VAL A 104 4.56 3.90 0.80
CA VAL A 104 3.59 2.89 1.24
C VAL A 104 2.50 2.77 0.19
N ILE A 105 2.20 1.55 -0.25
CA ILE A 105 1.09 1.26 -1.15
C ILE A 105 0.24 0.11 -0.57
N LEU A 106 -1.08 0.26 -0.63
CA LEU A 106 -1.99 -0.82 -0.30
C LEU A 106 -2.01 -1.84 -1.46
N GLY A 107 -2.06 -3.12 -1.12
CA GLY A 107 -1.96 -4.20 -2.10
C GLY A 107 -3.10 -4.29 -3.11
N ASP A 108 -4.20 -3.60 -2.85
CA ASP A 108 -5.37 -3.50 -3.72
C ASP A 108 -5.51 -2.13 -4.42
N ASN A 109 -4.52 -1.26 -4.28
CA ASN A 109 -4.49 0.01 -5.00
C ASN A 109 -3.88 -0.18 -6.39
N LEU A 110 -4.74 -0.14 -7.40
CA LEU A 110 -4.38 -0.20 -8.81
C LEU A 110 -4.57 1.17 -9.44
N PHE A 111 -3.51 1.71 -10.03
CA PHE A 111 -3.52 3.00 -10.71
C PHE A 111 -2.52 3.00 -11.87
N GLU A 112 -2.79 3.82 -12.89
CA GLU A 112 -1.98 3.90 -14.12
C GLU A 112 -0.80 4.85 -13.95
N ASP A 113 -0.98 5.93 -13.19
CA ASP A 113 0.01 6.99 -13.02
C ASP A 113 1.36 6.48 -12.51
N ASP A 114 2.45 7.12 -12.93
CA ASP A 114 3.79 6.82 -12.45
C ASP A 114 4.05 7.47 -11.09
N LEU A 115 4.81 6.77 -10.24
CA LEU A 115 5.21 7.29 -8.93
C LEU A 115 6.57 7.96 -8.92
N LEU A 116 7.38 7.83 -9.97
CA LEU A 116 8.77 8.26 -9.97
C LEU A 116 8.93 9.72 -9.54
N LEU A 117 8.22 10.63 -10.18
CA LEU A 117 8.31 12.07 -9.86
C LEU A 117 7.85 12.37 -8.42
N HIS A 118 6.81 11.71 -7.94
CA HIS A 118 6.34 11.88 -6.56
C HIS A 118 7.34 11.36 -5.52
N VAL A 119 8.04 10.28 -5.84
CA VAL A 119 9.09 9.70 -5.02
C VAL A 119 10.31 10.62 -4.99
N GLU A 120 10.76 11.11 -6.15
CA GLU A 120 11.88 12.06 -6.27
C GLU A 120 11.61 13.35 -5.50
N ASP A 121 10.45 13.96 -5.69
CA ASP A 121 10.03 15.15 -4.97
C ASP A 121 9.97 14.92 -3.45
N PHE A 122 9.43 13.78 -3.02
CA PHE A 122 9.38 13.46 -1.60
C PHE A 122 10.77 13.21 -1.02
N GLN A 123 11.70 12.66 -1.81
CA GLN A 123 13.10 12.51 -1.37
C GLN A 123 13.75 13.85 -1.04
N GLN A 124 13.41 14.93 -1.75
CA GLN A 124 13.90 16.28 -1.48
C GLN A 124 13.17 16.98 -0.33
N GLN A 125 11.97 16.52 0.02
CA GLN A 125 11.19 17.12 1.10
C GLN A 125 11.85 16.87 2.47
N ALA A 126 12.10 17.91 3.25
CA ALA A 126 12.80 17.78 4.54
C ALA A 126 11.96 17.04 5.60
N LEU A 127 10.68 17.38 5.73
CA LEU A 127 9.78 16.90 6.78
C LEU A 127 8.36 16.64 6.25
N GLY A 128 7.58 15.87 7.01
CA GLY A 128 6.16 15.61 6.75
C GLY A 128 5.91 14.36 5.93
N ALA A 129 4.72 14.30 5.33
CA ALA A 129 4.27 13.20 4.49
C ALA A 129 3.66 13.74 3.20
N ARG A 130 3.62 12.91 2.16
CA ARG A 130 2.92 13.16 0.91
C ARG A 130 1.86 12.10 0.75
N VAL A 131 0.65 12.49 0.39
CA VAL A 131 -0.47 11.59 0.12
C VAL A 131 -0.96 11.87 -1.29
N LEU A 132 -1.20 10.83 -2.07
CA LEU A 132 -1.81 10.94 -3.38
C LEU A 132 -3.34 10.86 -3.21
N LEU A 133 -4.03 11.82 -3.78
CA LEU A 133 -5.48 11.93 -3.72
C LEU A 133 -6.08 11.76 -5.12
N LYS A 134 -7.29 11.22 -5.17
CA LYS A 134 -8.07 11.06 -6.40
C LYS A 134 -9.46 11.65 -6.18
N ARG A 135 -9.89 12.52 -7.08
CA ARG A 135 -11.29 12.96 -7.11
C ARG A 135 -12.21 11.82 -7.48
N VAL A 136 -13.28 11.68 -6.74
CA VAL A 136 -14.26 10.62 -6.91
C VAL A 136 -15.69 11.18 -6.83
N PRO A 137 -16.66 10.61 -7.57
CA PRO A 137 -18.04 11.11 -7.55
C PRO A 137 -18.79 10.82 -6.24
N ASP A 138 -18.29 9.89 -5.42
CA ASP A 138 -18.90 9.45 -4.16
C ASP A 138 -17.86 9.45 -3.03
N PRO A 139 -17.39 10.63 -2.58
CA PRO A 139 -16.30 10.73 -1.59
C PRO A 139 -16.68 10.20 -0.21
N GLY A 140 -17.95 10.18 0.15
CA GLY A 140 -18.41 9.66 1.46
C GLY A 140 -18.12 8.19 1.73
N ARG A 141 -17.59 7.45 0.74
CA ARG A 141 -17.15 6.05 0.90
C ARG A 141 -15.68 5.91 1.25
N PHE A 142 -14.93 7.00 1.25
CA PHE A 142 -13.47 7.02 1.37
C PHE A 142 -13.01 7.94 2.49
N GLY A 143 -11.71 8.00 2.71
CA GLY A 143 -11.09 9.05 3.51
C GLY A 143 -11.05 10.34 2.69
N VAL A 144 -11.74 11.37 3.16
CA VAL A 144 -11.85 12.67 2.48
C VAL A 144 -10.88 13.66 3.08
N ALA A 145 -9.99 14.22 2.27
CA ALA A 145 -9.02 15.20 2.70
C ALA A 145 -9.61 16.61 2.69
N GLU A 146 -9.39 17.35 3.77
CA GLU A 146 -9.60 18.79 3.80
C GLU A 146 -8.30 19.51 3.44
N ILE A 147 -8.35 20.33 2.37
CA ILE A 147 -7.15 20.99 1.82
C ILE A 147 -7.27 22.48 2.01
N LEU A 148 -6.24 23.08 2.60
CA LEU A 148 -6.11 24.53 2.72
C LEU A 148 -4.72 24.96 2.22
N TYR A 149 -4.69 25.92 1.30
CA TYR A 149 -3.45 26.44 0.68
C TYR A 149 -2.51 25.30 0.16
N GLY A 150 -3.09 24.28 -0.49
CA GLY A 150 -2.34 23.16 -1.04
C GLY A 150 -1.79 22.16 -0.01
N ARG A 151 -2.22 22.27 1.25
CA ARG A 151 -1.84 21.36 2.34
C ARG A 151 -3.05 20.64 2.88
N ILE A 152 -2.88 19.36 3.19
CA ILE A 152 -3.89 18.59 3.91
C ILE A 152 -3.86 19.05 5.38
N ILE A 153 -5.00 19.56 5.86
CA ILE A 153 -5.18 19.99 7.25
C ILE A 153 -5.98 18.98 8.07
N GLY A 154 -6.67 18.05 7.42
CA GLY A 154 -7.42 16.98 8.05
C GLY A 154 -7.81 15.91 7.04
N ILE A 155 -8.09 14.72 7.54
CA ILE A 155 -8.69 13.61 6.76
C ILE A 155 -9.81 13.03 7.63
N GLU A 156 -11.01 12.94 7.08
CA GLU A 156 -12.18 12.34 7.73
C GLU A 156 -12.56 11.05 7.02
N GLU A 157 -12.62 9.93 7.75
CA GLU A 157 -12.97 8.64 7.18
C GLU A 157 -14.49 8.51 7.00
N LYS A 158 -14.93 8.31 5.77
CA LYS A 158 -16.34 8.12 5.38
C LYS A 158 -17.29 9.17 5.97
N PRO A 159 -17.02 10.44 5.75
CA PRO A 159 -17.85 11.51 6.31
C PRO A 159 -19.27 11.45 5.76
N ALA A 160 -20.27 11.71 6.61
CA ALA A 160 -21.66 11.84 6.17
C ALA A 160 -21.88 13.08 5.29
N GLN A 161 -21.05 14.09 5.47
CA GLN A 161 -21.03 15.31 4.67
C GLN A 161 -19.59 15.62 4.25
N PRO A 162 -19.16 15.09 3.07
CA PRO A 162 -17.80 15.30 2.57
C PRO A 162 -17.48 16.78 2.37
N LYS A 163 -16.28 17.20 2.79
CA LYS A 163 -15.79 18.58 2.63
C LYS A 163 -15.09 18.82 1.29
N SER A 164 -14.78 17.75 0.55
CA SER A 164 -14.18 17.78 -0.80
C SER A 164 -14.60 16.56 -1.62
N ASP A 165 -14.27 16.56 -2.89
CA ASP A 165 -14.54 15.52 -3.90
C ASP A 165 -13.33 14.58 -4.16
#